data_8d3aa339a45eb3edc6fee946f5e5d02e
#
_entry.id   8d3aa339a45eb3edc6fee946f5e5d02e
#
_cell.length_a   1.000
_cell.length_b   1.000
_cell.length_c   1.000
_cell.angle_alpha   90.00
_cell.angle_beta   90.00
_cell.angle_gamma   90.00
#
_symmetry.space_group_name_H-M   'P 1'
#
loop_
_entity.id
_entity.type
_entity.pdbx_description
1 polymer ?
#
loop_
_entity_poly.entity_id
_entity_poly.type
_entity_poly.pdbx_seq_one_letter_code
_entity_poly.pdbx_strand_id
1 'polypeptide(L)'
;MKKILIFAIAAFLFAACCDSEKQLQKRAAELCQNIPDHELSEKSKSHMTADFYAVLDTMFNLLPEFEAMDHEWLHYFVTGNGGTIADYEVAGVEKTDNTHAVATIKVRQKWEDGSFDENSDIEEHKLYMEKVNGQWLISDFDEHKADCIRHIAINKKEQTVRNAISDYLVNEIGEHYLKGELCIPMMIMVHEEDELFMGDFWVLWYDQAGDTLKCVSGGNHAGLMTLKKEGDQYKVVSFEQTVDGAGNEASAQRIFGSYFDIYQNIHSNEKVREAVRQEQLREYVKKHNLNVKYYQDYGWPAVQL
;
A
#
# COMPACT_ATOMS: atom_id res chain seq x y z
N MET A 1 52.37 33.95 -52.49
CA MET A 1 51.02 34.20 -51.93
C MET A 1 50.74 33.17 -50.87
N LYS A 2 50.92 33.54 -49.63
CA LYS A 2 50.66 32.65 -48.48
C LYS A 2 49.23 32.87 -47.96
N LYS A 3 48.36 31.89 -48.07
CA LYS A 3 47.01 31.91 -47.50
C LYS A 3 47.10 31.63 -46.01
N ILE A 4 46.79 32.60 -45.19
CA ILE A 4 46.66 32.48 -43.76
C ILE A 4 45.25 31.94 -43.47
N LEU A 5 45.19 30.70 -42.92
CA LEU A 5 43.96 30.05 -42.48
C LEU A 5 43.71 30.49 -41.03
N ILE A 6 42.70 31.34 -40.80
CA ILE A 6 42.28 31.76 -39.49
C ILE A 6 41.31 30.68 -38.96
N PHE A 7 41.76 29.88 -38.00
CA PHE A 7 40.92 29.00 -37.22
C PHE A 7 40.20 29.85 -36.16
N ALA A 8 38.91 30.10 -36.37
CA ALA A 8 38.06 30.62 -35.31
C ALA A 8 37.73 29.51 -34.33
N ILE A 9 38.41 29.48 -33.17
CA ILE A 9 38.03 28.62 -32.05
C ILE A 9 36.78 29.27 -31.44
N ALA A 10 35.62 28.69 -31.72
CA ALA A 10 34.40 28.97 -30.99
C ALA A 10 34.53 28.35 -29.58
N ALA A 11 34.97 29.14 -28.61
CA ALA A 11 34.88 28.81 -27.22
C ALA A 11 33.39 28.79 -26.85
N PHE A 12 32.78 27.63 -26.84
CA PHE A 12 31.54 27.39 -26.13
C PHE A 12 31.81 27.58 -24.63
N LEU A 13 31.62 28.78 -24.13
CA LEU A 13 31.45 29.05 -22.75
C LEU A 13 30.17 28.30 -22.31
N PHE A 14 30.34 27.11 -21.80
CA PHE A 14 29.36 26.52 -20.88
C PHE A 14 29.33 27.43 -19.65
N ALA A 15 28.50 28.48 -19.73
CA ALA A 15 28.04 29.13 -18.52
C ALA A 15 27.28 28.04 -17.75
N ALA A 16 27.95 27.37 -16.82
CA ALA A 16 27.28 26.63 -15.80
C ALA A 16 26.36 27.63 -15.11
N CYS A 17 25.08 27.62 -15.47
CA CYS A 17 24.05 28.36 -14.75
C CYS A 17 24.03 27.80 -13.34
N CYS A 18 24.84 28.44 -12.47
CA CYS A 18 24.77 28.18 -11.03
C CYS A 18 23.46 28.82 -10.60
N ASP A 19 22.40 28.01 -10.37
CA ASP A 19 21.16 28.53 -9.85
C ASP A 19 21.43 29.26 -8.55
N SER A 20 21.02 30.51 -8.46
CA SER A 20 21.17 31.28 -7.24
C SER A 20 20.20 30.74 -6.18
N GLU A 21 20.55 30.91 -4.92
CA GLU A 21 19.69 30.54 -3.78
C GLU A 21 18.26 31.12 -3.95
N LYS A 22 18.17 32.37 -4.38
CA LYS A 22 16.88 33.04 -4.62
C LYS A 22 16.04 32.36 -5.72
N GLN A 23 16.70 31.83 -6.78
CA GLN A 23 16.01 31.11 -7.85
C GLN A 23 15.53 29.75 -7.31
N LEU A 24 16.32 29.09 -6.49
CA LEU A 24 15.93 27.83 -5.84
C LEU A 24 14.79 28.02 -4.85
N GLN A 25 14.83 29.07 -4.03
CA GLN A 25 13.70 29.41 -3.13
C GLN A 25 12.41 29.65 -3.90
N LYS A 26 12.47 30.42 -4.99
CA LYS A 26 11.32 30.63 -5.85
C LYS A 26 10.81 29.32 -6.44
N ARG A 27 11.71 28.47 -6.92
CA ARG A 27 11.33 27.16 -7.48
C ARG A 27 10.73 26.24 -6.43
N ALA A 28 11.29 26.18 -5.21
CA ALA A 28 10.73 25.43 -4.10
C ALA A 28 9.29 25.88 -3.77
N ALA A 29 9.04 27.19 -3.73
CA ALA A 29 7.71 27.72 -3.51
C ALA A 29 6.70 27.32 -4.63
N GLU A 30 7.17 27.33 -5.88
CA GLU A 30 6.35 26.85 -7.02
C GLU A 30 6.04 25.35 -6.91
N LEU A 31 7.02 24.55 -6.46
CA LEU A 31 6.85 23.12 -6.27
C LEU A 31 5.85 22.82 -5.14
N CYS A 32 5.94 23.50 -4.00
CA CYS A 32 5.00 23.33 -2.88
C CYS A 32 3.54 23.56 -3.30
N GLN A 33 3.27 24.55 -4.17
CA GLN A 33 1.94 24.85 -4.67
C GLN A 33 1.37 23.78 -5.62
N ASN A 34 2.18 22.78 -6.01
CA ASN A 34 1.84 21.74 -6.96
C ASN A 34 2.03 20.33 -6.40
N ILE A 35 2.20 20.22 -5.09
CA ILE A 35 2.16 18.93 -4.40
C ILE A 35 0.74 18.36 -4.51
N PRO A 36 0.58 17.06 -4.77
CA PRO A 36 -0.74 16.46 -4.95
C PRO A 36 -1.55 16.56 -3.66
N ASP A 37 -2.80 16.87 -3.81
CA ASP A 37 -3.76 17.07 -2.74
C ASP A 37 -4.31 15.72 -2.26
N HIS A 38 -5.10 15.02 -3.04
CA HIS A 38 -5.68 13.71 -2.68
C HIS A 38 -5.40 12.64 -3.71
N GLU A 39 -4.91 13.03 -4.88
CA GLU A 39 -4.61 12.12 -5.96
C GLU A 39 -3.40 12.57 -6.77
N LEU A 40 -2.71 11.61 -7.36
CA LEU A 40 -1.64 11.89 -8.30
C LEU A 40 -2.24 12.28 -9.66
N SER A 41 -1.87 13.44 -10.16
CA SER A 41 -2.30 14.00 -11.45
C SER A 41 -1.14 14.11 -12.43
N GLU A 42 -1.42 14.30 -13.71
CA GLU A 42 -0.39 14.63 -14.70
C GLU A 42 0.36 15.94 -14.35
N LYS A 43 -0.29 16.85 -13.63
CA LYS A 43 0.36 18.05 -13.10
C LYS A 43 1.37 17.70 -12.03
N SER A 44 1.02 16.86 -11.05
CA SER A 44 1.93 16.36 -10.01
C SER A 44 3.13 15.65 -10.63
N LYS A 45 2.90 14.79 -11.62
CA LYS A 45 3.94 14.10 -12.38
C LYS A 45 4.96 15.05 -13.02
N SER A 46 4.52 16.20 -13.53
CA SER A 46 5.41 17.18 -14.15
C SER A 46 6.30 17.93 -13.14
N HIS A 47 6.01 17.85 -11.84
CA HIS A 47 6.74 18.52 -10.76
C HIS A 47 7.59 17.57 -9.92
N MET A 48 7.50 16.27 -10.16
CA MET A 48 8.24 15.25 -9.43
C MET A 48 9.26 14.55 -10.32
N THR A 49 10.28 13.96 -9.71
CA THR A 49 11.16 13.01 -10.41
C THR A 49 10.35 11.76 -10.76
N ALA A 50 10.71 11.12 -11.87
CA ALA A 50 9.96 9.96 -12.36
C ALA A 50 9.93 8.80 -11.35
N ASP A 51 11.01 8.60 -10.61
CA ASP A 51 11.13 7.55 -9.61
C ASP A 51 10.33 7.87 -8.34
N PHE A 52 10.31 9.12 -7.87
CA PHE A 52 9.48 9.51 -6.73
C PHE A 52 7.99 9.40 -7.08
N TYR A 53 7.60 9.91 -8.25
CA TYR A 53 6.23 9.75 -8.74
C TYR A 53 5.81 8.28 -8.82
N ALA A 54 6.66 7.39 -9.35
CA ALA A 54 6.36 5.97 -9.47
C ALA A 54 6.20 5.27 -8.08
N VAL A 55 6.96 5.69 -7.08
CA VAL A 55 6.81 5.21 -5.71
C VAL A 55 5.44 5.60 -5.15
N LEU A 56 5.07 6.89 -5.28
CA LEU A 56 3.78 7.38 -4.81
C LEU A 56 2.60 6.72 -5.55
N ASP A 57 2.67 6.63 -6.88
CA ASP A 57 1.66 5.97 -7.71
C ASP A 57 1.47 4.51 -7.28
N THR A 58 2.56 3.81 -6.96
CA THR A 58 2.49 2.44 -6.45
C THR A 58 1.82 2.39 -5.07
N MET A 59 2.13 3.32 -4.17
CA MET A 59 1.51 3.41 -2.84
C MET A 59 -0.01 3.64 -2.96
N PHE A 60 -0.44 4.63 -3.74
CA PHE A 60 -1.85 4.93 -3.95
C PHE A 60 -2.64 3.76 -4.55
N ASN A 61 -2.01 2.94 -5.39
CA ASN A 61 -2.65 1.78 -5.99
C ASN A 61 -2.65 0.52 -5.09
N LEU A 62 -1.77 0.44 -4.10
CA LEU A 62 -1.67 -0.70 -3.19
C LEU A 62 -2.53 -0.56 -1.94
N LEU A 63 -2.74 0.67 -1.50
CA LEU A 63 -3.46 0.93 -0.26
C LEU A 63 -4.96 1.08 -0.53
N PRO A 64 -5.82 0.59 0.35
CA PRO A 64 -7.22 0.98 0.35
C PRO A 64 -7.36 2.51 0.44
N GLU A 65 -8.40 3.04 -0.17
CA GLU A 65 -8.63 4.50 -0.27
C GLU A 65 -8.53 5.23 1.08
N PHE A 66 -8.92 4.58 2.18
CA PHE A 66 -8.80 5.11 3.53
C PHE A 66 -7.36 5.15 4.07
N GLU A 67 -6.55 4.11 3.80
CA GLU A 67 -5.17 4.06 4.28
C GLU A 67 -4.25 4.98 3.47
N ALA A 68 -4.56 5.24 2.20
CA ALA A 68 -3.84 6.21 1.38
C ALA A 68 -4.03 7.64 1.90
N MET A 69 -5.18 7.95 2.53
CA MET A 69 -5.48 9.24 3.13
C MET A 69 -4.81 9.45 4.49
N ASP A 70 -4.43 8.38 5.19
CA ASP A 70 -3.81 8.42 6.52
C ASP A 70 -2.28 8.57 6.49
N HIS A 71 -1.67 8.66 5.31
CA HIS A 71 -0.24 8.93 5.23
C HIS A 71 0.06 10.37 5.65
N GLU A 72 0.80 10.52 6.74
CA GLU A 72 1.14 11.80 7.40
C GLU A 72 1.62 12.87 6.42
N TRP A 73 2.38 12.51 5.38
CA TRP A 73 2.91 13.48 4.43
C TRP A 73 1.83 14.13 3.54
N LEU A 74 0.69 13.46 3.26
CA LEU A 74 -0.46 14.06 2.58
C LEU A 74 -1.17 15.08 3.47
N HIS A 75 -1.25 14.82 4.77
CA HIS A 75 -1.91 15.73 5.71
C HIS A 75 -1.23 17.09 5.84
N TYR A 76 0.07 17.16 5.63
CA TYR A 76 0.83 18.40 5.81
C TYR A 76 0.68 19.37 4.65
N PHE A 77 0.51 18.88 3.42
CA PHE A 77 0.41 19.71 2.22
C PHE A 77 -1.01 19.94 1.74
N VAL A 78 -1.94 19.21 2.30
CA VAL A 78 -3.32 19.22 1.91
C VAL A 78 -4.16 19.85 3.01
N THR A 79 -5.37 20.18 2.69
CA THR A 79 -6.39 20.68 3.58
C THR A 79 -6.34 20.00 4.93
N GLY A 80 -6.16 20.79 5.99
CA GLY A 80 -6.29 20.29 7.36
C GLY A 80 -7.69 19.74 7.60
N ASN A 81 -7.84 18.90 8.62
CA ASN A 81 -9.12 18.44 9.09
C ASN A 81 -10.04 19.63 9.39
N GLY A 82 -11.16 19.73 8.69
CA GLY A 82 -12.20 20.70 9.01
C GLY A 82 -12.20 21.98 8.18
N GLY A 83 -11.61 22.03 6.99
CA GLY A 83 -11.71 23.19 6.09
C GLY A 83 -10.57 24.20 6.18
N THR A 84 -9.43 23.80 6.74
CA THR A 84 -8.18 24.56 6.65
C THR A 84 -7.39 24.18 5.41
N ILE A 85 -6.60 25.12 4.90
CA ILE A 85 -5.63 24.92 3.84
C ILE A 85 -4.23 25.19 4.36
N ALA A 86 -3.23 24.51 3.78
CA ALA A 86 -1.85 24.72 4.15
C ALA A 86 -1.32 26.05 3.53
N ASP A 87 -0.67 26.87 4.35
CA ASP A 87 0.06 28.05 3.94
C ASP A 87 1.57 27.80 4.06
N TYR A 88 2.33 28.03 2.99
CA TYR A 88 3.73 27.64 2.89
C TYR A 88 4.66 28.84 2.88
N GLU A 89 5.73 28.73 3.65
CA GLU A 89 6.87 29.63 3.60
C GLU A 89 8.15 28.84 3.33
N VAL A 90 8.89 29.19 2.29
CA VAL A 90 10.23 28.64 2.07
C VAL A 90 11.22 29.41 2.96
N ALA A 91 11.60 28.79 4.08
CA ALA A 91 12.51 29.40 5.07
C ALA A 91 13.96 29.44 4.58
N GLY A 92 14.36 28.51 3.71
CA GLY A 92 15.72 28.46 3.15
C GLY A 92 15.86 27.32 2.13
N VAL A 93 16.92 27.39 1.33
CA VAL A 93 17.31 26.31 0.42
C VAL A 93 18.82 26.11 0.51
N GLU A 94 19.23 24.86 0.73
CA GLU A 94 20.62 24.45 0.74
C GLU A 94 20.91 23.57 -0.47
N LYS A 95 21.91 23.91 -1.27
CA LYS A 95 22.43 23.05 -2.33
C LYS A 95 23.40 22.06 -1.73
N THR A 96 23.12 20.76 -1.89
CA THR A 96 24.06 19.71 -1.51
C THR A 96 25.09 19.45 -2.60
N ASP A 97 24.70 19.65 -3.88
CA ASP A 97 25.60 19.62 -5.05
C ASP A 97 25.01 20.38 -6.26
N ASN A 98 25.48 20.12 -7.47
CA ASN A 98 25.00 20.79 -8.69
C ASN A 98 23.62 20.32 -9.15
N THR A 99 23.13 19.19 -8.65
CA THR A 99 21.90 18.53 -9.07
C THR A 99 20.94 18.29 -7.91
N HIS A 100 21.34 18.47 -6.67
CA HIS A 100 20.52 18.25 -5.48
C HIS A 100 20.46 19.50 -4.59
N ALA A 101 19.29 19.75 -4.05
CA ALA A 101 19.05 20.80 -3.08
C ALA A 101 17.95 20.38 -2.09
N VAL A 102 18.00 20.92 -0.88
CA VAL A 102 16.98 20.71 0.16
C VAL A 102 16.40 22.06 0.54
N ALA A 103 15.08 22.21 0.42
CA ALA A 103 14.39 23.39 0.89
C ALA A 103 13.77 23.08 2.27
N THR A 104 13.90 24.05 3.20
CA THR A 104 13.15 24.03 4.45
C THR A 104 11.85 24.78 4.23
N ILE A 105 10.74 24.08 4.42
CA ILE A 105 9.38 24.59 4.22
C ILE A 105 8.72 24.71 5.60
N LYS A 106 8.21 25.91 5.90
CA LYS A 106 7.34 26.10 7.06
C LYS A 106 5.90 26.02 6.60
N VAL A 107 5.13 25.17 7.25
CA VAL A 107 3.71 24.95 6.95
C VAL A 107 2.89 25.39 8.15
N ARG A 108 1.80 26.12 7.90
CA ARG A 108 0.82 26.51 8.91
C ARG A 108 -0.57 26.37 8.34
N GLN A 109 -1.50 25.91 9.14
CA GLN A 109 -2.89 25.77 8.73
C GLN A 109 -3.61 27.13 8.76
N LYS A 110 -4.40 27.39 7.72
CA LYS A 110 -5.12 28.63 7.49
C LYS A 110 -6.55 28.34 7.07
N TRP A 111 -7.49 29.03 7.65
CA TRP A 111 -8.90 28.94 7.26
C TRP A 111 -9.16 29.58 5.90
N GLU A 112 -10.27 29.23 5.25
CA GLU A 112 -10.65 29.79 3.95
C GLU A 112 -10.81 31.32 3.98
N ASP A 113 -11.17 31.91 5.13
CA ASP A 113 -11.26 33.36 5.32
C ASP A 113 -9.90 34.05 5.43
N GLY A 114 -8.82 33.28 5.42
CA GLY A 114 -7.43 33.76 5.48
C GLY A 114 -6.89 33.92 6.90
N SER A 115 -7.67 33.67 7.94
CA SER A 115 -7.17 33.64 9.32
C SER A 115 -6.38 32.37 9.58
N PHE A 116 -5.33 32.46 10.42
CA PHE A 116 -4.61 31.28 10.87
C PHE A 116 -5.38 30.57 11.95
N ASP A 117 -5.30 29.24 11.96
CA ASP A 117 -5.77 28.44 13.09
C ASP A 117 -4.86 28.71 14.29
N GLU A 118 -5.42 29.24 15.38
CA GLU A 118 -4.68 29.57 16.62
C GLU A 118 -4.10 28.32 17.32
N ASN A 119 -4.66 27.13 17.02
CA ASN A 119 -4.21 25.86 17.57
C ASN A 119 -3.18 25.14 16.66
N SER A 120 -2.88 25.72 15.49
CA SER A 120 -1.92 25.15 14.54
C SER A 120 -0.53 25.70 14.83
N ASP A 121 0.38 24.82 15.19
CA ASP A 121 1.80 25.14 15.26
C ASP A 121 2.38 25.32 13.85
N ILE A 122 3.50 26.02 13.77
CA ILE A 122 4.29 26.08 12.55
C ILE A 122 5.15 24.83 12.50
N GLU A 123 4.94 24.00 11.49
CA GLU A 123 5.73 22.79 11.28
C GLU A 123 6.82 23.02 10.22
N GLU A 124 7.99 22.45 10.44
CA GLU A 124 9.11 22.54 9.49
C GLU A 124 9.29 21.20 8.78
N HIS A 125 9.26 21.25 7.44
CA HIS A 125 9.42 20.12 6.55
C HIS A 125 10.60 20.28 5.62
N LYS A 126 11.12 19.17 5.09
CA LYS A 126 12.21 19.14 4.12
C LYS A 126 11.68 18.70 2.75
N LEU A 127 11.77 19.62 1.78
CA LEU A 127 11.51 19.32 0.38
C LEU A 127 12.84 19.04 -0.32
N TYR A 128 13.05 17.79 -0.72
CA TYR A 128 14.22 17.38 -1.48
C TYR A 128 13.97 17.62 -2.96
N MET A 129 14.91 18.27 -3.61
CA MET A 129 14.82 18.62 -5.03
C MET A 129 16.00 18.06 -5.80
N GLU A 130 15.72 17.52 -6.99
CA GLU A 130 16.71 17.03 -7.93
C GLU A 130 16.58 17.77 -9.28
N LYS A 131 17.72 18.11 -9.88
CA LYS A 131 17.78 18.76 -11.18
C LYS A 131 17.84 17.75 -12.31
N VAL A 132 16.72 17.49 -12.96
CA VAL A 132 16.59 16.58 -14.10
C VAL A 132 16.37 17.37 -15.38
N ASN A 133 17.20 17.17 -16.39
CA ASN A 133 17.13 17.90 -17.69
C ASN A 133 17.07 19.42 -17.55
N GLY A 134 17.77 19.96 -16.53
CA GLY A 134 17.84 21.40 -16.28
C GLY A 134 16.69 21.98 -15.45
N GLN A 135 15.71 21.15 -15.06
CA GLN A 135 14.58 21.54 -14.22
C GLN A 135 14.72 20.94 -12.82
N TRP A 136 14.44 21.74 -11.80
CA TRP A 136 14.35 21.26 -10.43
C TRP A 136 12.97 20.66 -10.18
N LEU A 137 12.95 19.40 -9.75
CA LEU A 137 11.77 18.60 -9.47
C LEU A 137 11.82 18.10 -8.01
N ILE A 138 10.67 17.75 -7.45
CA ILE A 138 10.58 17.10 -6.13
C ILE A 138 11.10 15.67 -6.26
N SER A 139 12.09 15.30 -5.48
CA SER A 139 12.66 13.93 -5.43
C SER A 139 12.31 13.18 -4.16
N ASP A 140 11.95 13.90 -3.09
CA ASP A 140 11.48 13.33 -1.83
C ASP A 140 10.87 14.43 -0.96
N PHE A 141 10.20 14.03 0.09
CA PHE A 141 9.64 14.89 1.12
C PHE A 141 9.84 14.23 2.49
N ASP A 142 10.48 14.92 3.43
CA ASP A 142 10.80 14.42 4.78
C ASP A 142 11.35 12.98 4.84
N GLU A 143 12.07 12.55 3.79
CA GLU A 143 12.60 11.19 3.64
C GLU A 143 11.52 10.10 3.54
N HIS A 144 10.28 10.46 3.22
CA HIS A 144 9.16 9.53 3.12
C HIS A 144 9.26 8.52 1.98
N LYS A 145 10.03 8.83 0.94
CA LYS A 145 10.24 7.89 -0.17
C LYS A 145 10.78 6.54 0.30
N ALA A 146 11.71 6.56 1.26
CA ALA A 146 12.26 5.33 1.83
C ALA A 146 11.20 4.54 2.61
N ASP A 147 10.32 5.24 3.33
CA ASP A 147 9.21 4.62 4.06
C ASP A 147 8.17 4.06 3.10
N CYS A 148 7.78 4.80 2.06
CA CYS A 148 6.90 4.29 1.01
C CYS A 148 7.46 3.02 0.35
N ILE A 149 8.76 2.99 0.01
CA ILE A 149 9.40 1.80 -0.56
C ILE A 149 9.33 0.61 0.40
N ARG A 150 9.52 0.84 1.70
CA ARG A 150 9.41 -0.19 2.73
C ARG A 150 7.98 -0.73 2.83
N HIS A 151 6.97 0.14 2.88
CA HIS A 151 5.56 -0.24 2.89
C HIS A 151 5.16 -1.02 1.63
N ILE A 152 5.59 -0.57 0.46
CA ILE A 152 5.39 -1.30 -0.81
C ILE A 152 5.98 -2.72 -0.73
N ALA A 153 7.18 -2.86 -0.17
CA ALA A 153 7.83 -4.16 -0.05
C ALA A 153 7.07 -5.09 0.92
N ILE A 154 6.60 -4.57 2.05
CA ILE A 154 5.77 -5.31 3.02
C ILE A 154 4.47 -5.75 2.37
N ASN A 155 3.71 -4.84 1.77
CA ASN A 155 2.45 -5.16 1.10
C ASN A 155 2.61 -6.18 -0.03
N LYS A 156 3.68 -6.07 -0.83
CA LYS A 156 3.98 -7.08 -1.86
C LYS A 156 4.29 -8.45 -1.27
N LYS A 157 5.03 -8.50 -0.16
CA LYS A 157 5.29 -9.76 0.55
C LYS A 157 3.98 -10.36 1.03
N GLU A 158 3.15 -9.60 1.75
CA GLU A 158 1.86 -10.05 2.24
C GLU A 158 0.95 -10.55 1.11
N GLN A 159 0.87 -9.81 0.01
CA GLN A 159 0.06 -10.21 -1.15
C GLN A 159 0.57 -11.52 -1.77
N THR A 160 1.89 -11.69 -1.92
CA THR A 160 2.46 -12.92 -2.48
C THR A 160 2.29 -14.11 -1.54
N VAL A 161 2.40 -13.92 -0.23
CA VAL A 161 2.10 -14.93 0.79
C VAL A 161 0.61 -15.33 0.74
N ARG A 162 -0.30 -14.36 0.78
CA ARG A 162 -1.75 -14.61 0.68
C ARG A 162 -2.13 -15.36 -0.60
N ASN A 163 -1.53 -14.99 -1.74
CA ASN A 163 -1.75 -15.71 -2.99
C ASN A 163 -1.28 -17.15 -2.90
N ALA A 164 -0.07 -17.41 -2.37
CA ALA A 164 0.46 -18.76 -2.23
C ALA A 164 -0.41 -19.65 -1.31
N ILE A 165 -0.89 -19.10 -0.20
CA ILE A 165 -1.82 -19.79 0.70
C ILE A 165 -3.15 -20.05 0.00
N SER A 166 -3.71 -19.05 -0.69
CA SER A 166 -4.96 -19.18 -1.45
C SER A 166 -4.86 -20.25 -2.53
N ASP A 167 -3.79 -20.25 -3.30
CA ASP A 167 -3.55 -21.23 -4.36
C ASP A 167 -3.46 -22.65 -3.78
N TYR A 168 -2.76 -22.81 -2.65
CA TYR A 168 -2.68 -24.10 -1.97
C TYR A 168 -4.05 -24.57 -1.45
N LEU A 169 -4.78 -23.67 -0.80
CA LEU A 169 -6.13 -23.99 -0.28
C LEU A 169 -7.08 -24.40 -1.41
N VAL A 170 -7.06 -23.72 -2.54
CA VAL A 170 -7.92 -24.02 -3.69
C VAL A 170 -7.50 -25.34 -4.37
N ASN A 171 -6.21 -25.49 -4.67
CA ASN A 171 -5.72 -26.57 -5.53
C ASN A 171 -5.43 -27.88 -4.79
N GLU A 172 -5.06 -27.80 -3.49
CA GLU A 172 -4.75 -29.00 -2.71
C GLU A 172 -5.90 -29.38 -1.76
N ILE A 173 -6.47 -28.41 -1.05
CA ILE A 173 -7.53 -28.68 -0.07
C ILE A 173 -8.91 -28.67 -0.73
N GLY A 174 -9.19 -27.70 -1.59
CA GLY A 174 -10.47 -27.53 -2.28
C GLY A 174 -10.83 -28.71 -3.18
N GLU A 175 -9.83 -29.41 -3.73
CA GLU A 175 -10.01 -30.61 -4.54
C GLU A 175 -10.72 -31.76 -3.81
N HIS A 176 -10.68 -31.78 -2.49
CA HIS A 176 -11.32 -32.82 -1.65
C HIS A 176 -12.80 -32.58 -1.37
N TYR A 177 -13.34 -31.44 -1.80
CA TYR A 177 -14.73 -31.07 -1.57
C TYR A 177 -15.61 -31.25 -2.84
N LEU A 178 -16.92 -31.27 -2.64
CA LEU A 178 -17.85 -31.21 -3.75
C LEU A 178 -17.70 -29.84 -4.45
N LYS A 179 -17.33 -29.85 -5.72
CA LYS A 179 -17.05 -28.64 -6.48
C LYS A 179 -18.33 -27.88 -6.83
N GLY A 180 -18.31 -26.58 -6.60
CA GLY A 180 -19.20 -25.60 -7.18
C GLY A 180 -18.51 -24.86 -8.35
N GLU A 181 -19.10 -23.74 -8.78
CA GLU A 181 -18.56 -22.91 -9.85
C GLU A 181 -17.31 -22.14 -9.42
N LEU A 182 -17.25 -21.69 -8.15
CA LEU A 182 -16.19 -20.84 -7.59
C LEU A 182 -15.68 -21.42 -6.28
N CYS A 183 -14.36 -21.61 -6.21
CA CYS A 183 -13.68 -21.95 -4.96
C CYS A 183 -13.06 -20.69 -4.35
N ILE A 184 -13.56 -20.27 -3.21
CA ILE A 184 -13.11 -19.03 -2.57
C ILE A 184 -12.46 -19.40 -1.22
N PRO A 185 -11.14 -19.24 -1.10
CA PRO A 185 -10.45 -19.43 0.15
C PRO A 185 -10.63 -18.22 1.07
N MET A 186 -10.62 -18.48 2.37
CA MET A 186 -10.57 -17.44 3.40
C MET A 186 -9.45 -17.74 4.37
N MET A 187 -8.87 -16.70 4.96
CA MET A 187 -7.81 -16.87 5.95
C MET A 187 -7.88 -15.80 7.03
N ILE A 188 -7.71 -16.25 8.27
CA ILE A 188 -7.48 -15.39 9.43
C ILE A 188 -6.13 -15.76 9.99
N MET A 189 -5.15 -14.86 9.85
CA MET A 189 -3.81 -15.09 10.37
C MET A 189 -3.80 -14.97 11.89
N VAL A 190 -3.18 -15.95 12.55
CA VAL A 190 -2.99 -15.99 14.01
C VAL A 190 -1.60 -15.51 14.37
N HIS A 191 -0.60 -15.97 13.62
CA HIS A 191 0.80 -15.58 13.78
C HIS A 191 1.57 -15.84 12.49
N GLU A 192 2.53 -14.96 12.26
CA GLU A 192 3.46 -15.01 11.13
C GLU A 192 4.89 -14.81 11.64
N GLU A 193 5.79 -15.73 11.31
CA GLU A 193 7.21 -15.62 11.62
C GLU A 193 8.03 -16.27 10.51
N ASP A 194 8.85 -15.49 9.83
CA ASP A 194 9.70 -15.90 8.71
C ASP A 194 8.94 -16.64 7.59
N GLU A 195 9.07 -17.99 7.56
CA GLU A 195 8.43 -18.89 6.60
C GLU A 195 7.22 -19.64 7.22
N LEU A 196 6.88 -19.35 8.47
CA LEU A 196 5.84 -20.05 9.24
C LEU A 196 4.58 -19.18 9.37
N PHE A 197 3.44 -19.72 8.98
CA PHE A 197 2.16 -19.03 8.94
C PHE A 197 1.11 -19.85 9.66
N MET A 198 0.75 -19.42 10.86
CA MET A 198 -0.33 -20.03 11.64
C MET A 198 -1.64 -19.30 11.36
N GLY A 199 -2.69 -20.05 11.07
CA GLY A 199 -3.97 -19.43 10.73
C GLY A 199 -5.17 -20.34 10.90
N ASP A 200 -6.33 -19.71 10.83
CA ASP A 200 -7.64 -20.33 10.68
C ASP A 200 -8.04 -20.18 9.20
N PHE A 201 -7.88 -21.23 8.43
CA PHE A 201 -8.06 -21.23 6.98
C PHE A 201 -9.38 -21.92 6.62
N TRP A 202 -10.01 -21.42 5.56
CA TRP A 202 -11.28 -21.95 5.07
C TRP A 202 -11.23 -22.12 3.56
N VAL A 203 -11.88 -23.15 3.07
CA VAL A 203 -12.12 -23.39 1.65
C VAL A 203 -13.61 -23.58 1.46
N LEU A 204 -14.22 -22.73 0.64
CA LEU A 204 -15.65 -22.75 0.40
C LEU A 204 -15.92 -22.73 -1.10
N TRP A 205 -16.70 -23.70 -1.57
CA TRP A 205 -17.22 -23.76 -2.91
C TRP A 205 -18.59 -23.11 -2.99
N TYR A 206 -18.78 -22.29 -4.01
CA TYR A 206 -20.01 -21.57 -4.26
C TYR A 206 -20.52 -21.81 -5.67
N ASP A 207 -21.84 -21.80 -5.85
CA ASP A 207 -22.53 -21.61 -7.10
C ASP A 207 -23.11 -20.20 -7.16
N GLN A 208 -23.01 -19.52 -8.29
CA GLN A 208 -23.62 -18.22 -8.46
C GLN A 208 -25.08 -18.36 -8.94
N ALA A 209 -26.03 -17.94 -8.12
CA ALA A 209 -27.44 -17.92 -8.42
C ALA A 209 -27.97 -16.48 -8.49
N GLY A 210 -27.95 -15.88 -9.68
CA GLY A 210 -28.28 -14.46 -9.86
C GLY A 210 -27.22 -13.55 -9.23
N ASP A 211 -27.61 -12.77 -8.23
CA ASP A 211 -26.72 -11.89 -7.48
C ASP A 211 -26.30 -12.48 -6.11
N THR A 212 -26.43 -13.80 -5.93
CA THR A 212 -26.13 -14.50 -4.68
C THR A 212 -25.15 -15.64 -4.90
N LEU A 213 -24.08 -15.69 -4.10
CA LEU A 213 -23.19 -16.84 -3.96
C LEU A 213 -23.79 -17.83 -2.97
N LYS A 214 -24.15 -19.03 -3.44
CA LYS A 214 -24.68 -20.11 -2.60
C LYS A 214 -23.58 -21.09 -2.25
N CYS A 215 -23.28 -21.25 -0.97
CA CYS A 215 -22.29 -22.22 -0.50
C CYS A 215 -22.77 -23.64 -0.82
N VAL A 216 -21.93 -24.40 -1.52
CA VAL A 216 -22.17 -25.80 -1.92
C VAL A 216 -21.51 -26.73 -0.93
N SER A 217 -20.25 -26.49 -0.62
CA SER A 217 -19.44 -27.33 0.29
C SER A 217 -18.21 -26.56 0.74
N GLY A 218 -17.50 -27.12 1.70
CA GLY A 218 -16.25 -26.59 2.20
C GLY A 218 -16.03 -26.88 3.66
N GLY A 219 -14.95 -26.34 4.21
CA GLY A 219 -14.61 -26.58 5.61
C GLY A 219 -13.52 -25.65 6.14
N ASN A 220 -13.32 -25.76 7.44
CA ASN A 220 -12.26 -25.10 8.17
C ASN A 220 -11.01 -26.01 8.26
N HIS A 221 -9.85 -25.41 8.13
CA HIS A 221 -8.55 -26.05 8.12
C HIS A 221 -7.55 -25.24 8.93
N ALA A 222 -7.71 -25.19 10.24
CA ALA A 222 -6.77 -24.48 11.10
C ALA A 222 -5.43 -25.20 11.19
N GLY A 223 -4.33 -24.46 11.23
CA GLY A 223 -3.01 -25.08 11.35
C GLY A 223 -1.83 -24.17 11.05
N LEU A 224 -0.69 -24.83 10.81
CA LEU A 224 0.59 -24.21 10.49
C LEU A 224 0.99 -24.55 9.06
N MET A 225 1.10 -23.55 8.21
CA MET A 225 1.71 -23.63 6.88
C MET A 225 3.17 -23.20 6.93
N THR A 226 4.03 -23.97 6.25
CA THR A 226 5.41 -23.54 5.97
C THR A 226 5.48 -23.12 4.51
N LEU A 227 5.94 -21.91 4.27
CA LEU A 227 6.13 -21.37 2.93
C LEU A 227 7.63 -21.26 2.61
N LYS A 228 7.99 -21.42 1.35
CA LYS A 228 9.32 -21.11 0.84
C LYS A 228 9.25 -20.06 -0.25
N LYS A 229 10.21 -19.16 -0.22
CA LYS A 229 10.38 -18.15 -1.28
C LYS A 229 11.08 -18.78 -2.49
N GLU A 230 10.46 -18.70 -3.66
CA GLU A 230 11.00 -19.13 -4.95
C GLU A 230 10.99 -17.93 -5.93
N GLY A 231 12.13 -17.25 -6.06
CA GLY A 231 12.21 -15.97 -6.79
C GLY A 231 11.44 -14.88 -6.05
N ASP A 232 10.46 -14.27 -6.72
CA ASP A 232 9.59 -13.22 -6.15
C ASP A 232 8.25 -13.77 -5.63
N GLN A 233 8.06 -15.09 -5.67
CA GLN A 233 6.83 -15.74 -5.22
C GLN A 233 7.09 -16.60 -3.98
N TYR A 234 6.02 -16.93 -3.27
CA TYR A 234 6.02 -17.91 -2.19
C TYR A 234 5.29 -19.17 -2.65
N LYS A 235 5.64 -20.30 -2.03
CA LYS A 235 4.97 -21.58 -2.23
C LYS A 235 4.79 -22.28 -0.89
N VAL A 236 3.61 -22.80 -0.61
CA VAL A 236 3.37 -23.68 0.54
C VAL A 236 4.08 -25.02 0.30
N VAL A 237 4.97 -25.39 1.20
CA VAL A 237 5.74 -26.65 1.13
C VAL A 237 5.25 -27.70 2.13
N SER A 238 4.56 -27.27 3.20
CA SER A 238 3.89 -28.17 4.14
C SER A 238 2.72 -27.46 4.82
N PHE A 239 1.74 -28.26 5.23
CA PHE A 239 0.61 -27.81 6.03
C PHE A 239 0.31 -28.82 7.12
N GLU A 240 0.54 -28.44 8.37
CA GLU A 240 0.17 -29.24 9.53
C GLU A 240 -1.17 -28.76 10.06
N GLN A 241 -2.21 -29.56 9.89
CA GLN A 241 -3.59 -29.21 10.26
C GLN A 241 -3.95 -29.73 11.66
N THR A 242 -4.88 -29.05 12.32
CA THR A 242 -5.54 -29.56 13.50
C THR A 242 -6.36 -30.81 13.15
N VAL A 243 -6.48 -31.71 14.10
CA VAL A 243 -7.26 -32.94 13.92
C VAL A 243 -8.74 -32.68 14.22
N ASP A 244 -9.64 -33.27 13.47
CA ASP A 244 -11.07 -33.14 13.72
C ASP A 244 -11.55 -33.92 14.95
N GLY A 245 -12.64 -33.42 15.52
CA GLY A 245 -13.33 -34.10 16.63
C GLY A 245 -12.59 -34.04 17.97
N ALA A 246 -12.60 -35.12 18.75
CA ALA A 246 -12.07 -35.13 20.11
C ALA A 246 -10.55 -34.82 20.22
N GLY A 247 -9.82 -34.93 19.14
CA GLY A 247 -8.39 -34.61 19.09
C GLY A 247 -8.08 -33.14 18.74
N ASN A 248 -9.08 -32.32 18.42
CA ASN A 248 -8.89 -30.98 17.92
C ASN A 248 -8.12 -30.10 18.91
N GLU A 249 -8.58 -29.96 20.13
CA GLU A 249 -7.97 -29.12 21.15
C GLU A 249 -6.51 -29.48 21.41
N ALA A 250 -6.20 -30.76 21.59
CA ALA A 250 -4.84 -31.22 21.85
C ALA A 250 -3.90 -30.96 20.67
N SER A 251 -4.39 -31.14 19.42
CA SER A 251 -3.62 -30.86 18.23
C SER A 251 -3.45 -29.33 18.01
N ALA A 252 -4.47 -28.55 18.29
CA ALA A 252 -4.40 -27.09 18.22
C ALA A 252 -3.41 -26.52 19.25
N GLN A 253 -3.47 -26.98 20.51
CA GLN A 253 -2.49 -26.56 21.52
C GLN A 253 -1.05 -26.88 21.11
N ARG A 254 -0.82 -28.03 20.50
CA ARG A 254 0.51 -28.42 20.02
C ARG A 254 0.97 -27.55 18.82
N ILE A 255 0.09 -27.29 17.87
CA ILE A 255 0.41 -26.55 16.64
C ILE A 255 0.60 -25.05 16.94
N PHE A 256 -0.34 -24.45 17.66
CA PHE A 256 -0.33 -23.01 17.93
C PHE A 256 0.54 -22.61 19.13
N GLY A 257 0.87 -23.53 20.03
CA GLY A 257 1.78 -23.28 21.16
C GLY A 257 1.36 -22.06 21.98
N SER A 258 2.24 -21.06 22.07
CA SER A 258 1.98 -19.80 22.78
C SER A 258 0.88 -18.92 22.15
N TYR A 259 0.49 -19.20 20.92
CA TYR A 259 -0.57 -18.48 20.19
C TYR A 259 -1.93 -19.18 20.25
N PHE A 260 -2.04 -20.28 21.04
CA PHE A 260 -3.27 -21.06 21.15
C PHE A 260 -4.47 -20.25 21.61
N ASP A 261 -4.29 -19.37 22.60
CA ASP A 261 -5.37 -18.52 23.11
C ASP A 261 -5.88 -17.53 22.05
N ILE A 262 -4.98 -16.99 21.21
CA ILE A 262 -5.34 -16.12 20.09
C ILE A 262 -6.15 -16.90 19.07
N TYR A 263 -5.65 -18.08 18.67
CA TYR A 263 -6.37 -18.99 17.77
C TYR A 263 -7.77 -19.31 18.32
N GLN A 264 -7.86 -19.72 19.60
CA GLN A 264 -9.12 -20.12 20.21
C GLN A 264 -10.13 -18.96 20.24
N ASN A 265 -9.68 -17.75 20.55
CA ASN A 265 -10.52 -16.55 20.51
C ASN A 265 -11.07 -16.27 19.10
N ILE A 266 -10.25 -16.42 18.07
CA ILE A 266 -10.66 -16.25 16.67
C ILE A 266 -11.63 -17.38 16.28
N HIS A 267 -11.22 -18.62 16.49
CA HIS A 267 -11.95 -19.81 16.05
C HIS A 267 -13.33 -19.93 16.73
N SER A 268 -13.45 -19.59 18.01
CA SER A 268 -14.73 -19.61 18.73
C SER A 268 -15.62 -18.39 18.50
N ASN A 269 -15.09 -17.31 17.92
CA ASN A 269 -15.82 -16.06 17.72
C ASN A 269 -16.46 -16.00 16.32
N GLU A 270 -17.70 -16.47 16.23
CA GLU A 270 -18.47 -16.47 14.99
C GLU A 270 -18.57 -15.07 14.34
N LYS A 271 -18.74 -14.02 15.15
CA LYS A 271 -18.85 -12.65 14.63
C LYS A 271 -17.58 -12.18 13.93
N VAL A 272 -16.41 -12.50 14.50
CA VAL A 272 -15.12 -12.15 13.88
C VAL A 272 -14.95 -12.92 12.57
N ARG A 273 -15.18 -14.22 12.58
CA ARG A 273 -15.06 -15.04 11.37
C ARG A 273 -15.99 -14.58 10.26
N GLU A 274 -17.23 -14.26 10.62
CA GLU A 274 -18.23 -13.80 9.67
C GLU A 274 -17.87 -12.43 9.07
N ALA A 275 -17.39 -11.49 9.89
CA ALA A 275 -16.93 -10.19 9.40
C ALA A 275 -15.76 -10.32 8.40
N VAL A 276 -14.78 -11.16 8.73
CA VAL A 276 -13.64 -11.43 7.82
C VAL A 276 -14.11 -12.13 6.55
N ARG A 277 -15.05 -13.08 6.65
CA ARG A 277 -15.64 -13.77 5.50
C ARG A 277 -16.32 -12.77 4.55
N GLN A 278 -17.16 -11.89 5.08
CA GLN A 278 -17.83 -10.86 4.27
C GLN A 278 -16.82 -9.98 3.55
N GLU A 279 -15.77 -9.53 4.24
CA GLU A 279 -14.75 -8.68 3.64
C GLU A 279 -14.01 -9.40 2.51
N GLN A 280 -13.51 -10.61 2.76
CA GLN A 280 -12.80 -11.37 1.73
C GLN A 280 -13.69 -11.77 0.54
N LEU A 281 -14.99 -12.00 0.76
CA LEU A 281 -15.94 -12.21 -0.32
C LEU A 281 -16.16 -10.93 -1.13
N ARG A 282 -16.26 -9.74 -0.50
CA ARG A 282 -16.33 -8.44 -1.19
C ARG A 282 -15.11 -8.21 -2.07
N GLU A 283 -13.91 -8.43 -1.51
CA GLU A 283 -12.66 -8.31 -2.24
C GLU A 283 -12.61 -9.24 -3.45
N TYR A 284 -13.02 -10.51 -3.26
CA TYR A 284 -13.09 -11.49 -4.34
C TYR A 284 -14.06 -11.06 -5.44
N VAL A 285 -15.28 -10.65 -5.08
CA VAL A 285 -16.32 -10.17 -6.01
C VAL A 285 -15.82 -8.96 -6.79
N LYS A 286 -15.18 -7.98 -6.13
CA LYS A 286 -14.61 -6.79 -6.75
C LYS A 286 -13.47 -7.15 -7.71
N LYS A 287 -12.52 -7.97 -7.26
CA LYS A 287 -11.35 -8.41 -8.05
C LYS A 287 -11.74 -9.15 -9.33
N HIS A 288 -12.80 -9.95 -9.28
CA HIS A 288 -13.26 -10.75 -10.40
C HIS A 288 -14.43 -10.12 -11.17
N ASN A 289 -14.82 -8.88 -10.83
CA ASN A 289 -15.93 -8.14 -11.46
C ASN A 289 -17.23 -8.96 -11.49
N LEU A 290 -17.53 -9.68 -10.40
CA LEU A 290 -18.76 -10.48 -10.33
C LEU A 290 -19.96 -9.60 -9.99
N ASN A 291 -21.11 -9.87 -10.60
CA ASN A 291 -22.37 -9.20 -10.27
C ASN A 291 -23.06 -9.91 -9.09
N VAL A 292 -22.46 -9.79 -7.91
CA VAL A 292 -22.88 -10.44 -6.67
C VAL A 292 -23.08 -9.40 -5.59
N LYS A 293 -24.15 -9.56 -4.79
CA LYS A 293 -24.51 -8.67 -3.68
C LYS A 293 -24.74 -9.43 -2.38
N TYR A 294 -24.94 -10.73 -2.46
CA TYR A 294 -25.29 -11.58 -1.32
C TYR A 294 -24.46 -12.87 -1.34
N TYR A 295 -24.30 -13.47 -0.18
CA TYR A 295 -23.89 -14.87 -0.07
C TYR A 295 -24.88 -15.61 0.84
N GLN A 296 -24.95 -16.93 0.73
CA GLN A 296 -25.91 -17.76 1.44
C GLN A 296 -25.31 -19.12 1.78
N ASP A 297 -25.32 -19.48 3.04
CA ASP A 297 -25.04 -20.86 3.48
C ASP A 297 -26.30 -21.72 3.38
N TYR A 298 -26.10 -23.05 3.24
CA TYR A 298 -27.19 -23.98 3.12
C TYR A 298 -28.13 -23.92 4.33
N GLY A 299 -29.41 -23.66 4.06
CA GLY A 299 -30.45 -23.59 5.11
C GLY A 299 -30.50 -22.24 5.86
N TRP A 300 -29.65 -21.27 5.55
CA TRP A 300 -29.64 -19.95 6.19
C TRP A 300 -30.13 -18.85 5.25
N PRO A 301 -30.63 -17.72 5.79
CA PRO A 301 -30.94 -16.53 4.99
C PRO A 301 -29.71 -16.00 4.24
N ALA A 302 -29.93 -15.37 3.09
CA ALA A 302 -28.87 -14.66 2.39
C ALA A 302 -28.40 -13.44 3.20
N VAL A 303 -27.09 -13.23 3.21
CA VAL A 303 -26.42 -12.12 3.90
C VAL A 303 -25.90 -11.16 2.84
N GLN A 304 -26.02 -9.87 3.06
CA GLN A 304 -25.53 -8.83 2.14
C GLN A 304 -24.01 -8.70 2.26
N LEU A 305 -23.34 -8.64 1.12
CA LEU A 305 -21.91 -8.32 0.99
C LEU A 305 -21.66 -6.83 1.06
#